data_66edc20642cc4e2c923fa22d96c00f6d
#
_entry.id   66edc20642cc4e2c923fa22d96c00f6d
#
_cell.length_a   1.000
_cell.length_b   1.000
_cell.length_c   1.000
_cell.angle_alpha   90.00
_cell.angle_beta   90.00
_cell.angle_gamma   90.00
#
_symmetry.space_group_name_H-M   'P 1'
#
loop_
_entity.id
_entity.type
_entity.pdbx_description
1 polymer ?
#
loop_
_entity_poly.entity_id
_entity_poly.type
_entity_poly.pdbx_seq_one_letter_code
_entity_poly.pdbx_strand_id
1 'polypeptide(L)'
;MKKLLFIYNAKSGTAGISRYLAEIIDTFIKSGYYVEAYQTQCALDAKKQIIERANQFDLVVCSGGDGTLNEVASGLMQLEERPVIGYIPAGSTNDFASSIGLKKGMVKNAQIAMNGRKYKVDVGSFNEDRNFVYVVAFGLFTEVSYSTPQKLKNAIGHQAYVVEAIKSLPSIKSYRIRFEYDGNIIEDDFIYGMVSNSDSVGGFKGLISGDVILDDGLYEVTLVKKPKSLSELTNIAQALLSKNKKSEYIYSFRTSKIKAYSEEEVVWTVDGECGGAHREVTIVNNPNAMTIIGAKKK
;
A
#
# COMPACT_ATOMS: atom_id res chain seq x y z
N MET A 1 -15.04 2.24 -31.33
CA MET A 1 -13.67 2.51 -30.83
C MET A 1 -13.72 2.39 -29.33
N LYS A 2 -12.79 1.68 -28.70
CA LYS A 2 -12.74 1.55 -27.25
C LYS A 2 -12.41 2.89 -26.58
N LYS A 3 -12.99 3.15 -25.41
CA LYS A 3 -12.79 4.39 -24.67
C LYS A 3 -11.86 4.15 -23.47
N LEU A 4 -10.91 5.06 -23.24
CA LEU A 4 -9.99 5.04 -22.13
C LEU A 4 -10.08 6.35 -21.36
N LEU A 5 -10.30 6.25 -20.03
CA LEU A 5 -10.17 7.36 -19.11
C LEU A 5 -8.75 7.35 -18.50
N PHE A 6 -7.99 8.42 -18.75
CA PHE A 6 -6.67 8.60 -18.18
C PHE A 6 -6.70 9.63 -17.05
N ILE A 7 -6.70 9.20 -15.80
CA ILE A 7 -6.66 10.05 -14.61
C ILE A 7 -5.21 10.20 -14.16
N TYR A 8 -4.69 11.41 -14.05
CA TYR A 8 -3.31 11.63 -13.63
C TYR A 8 -3.14 12.76 -12.61
N ASN A 9 -2.26 12.53 -11.63
CA ASN A 9 -1.85 13.51 -10.64
C ASN A 9 -0.53 14.16 -11.08
N ALA A 10 -0.60 15.37 -11.64
CA ALA A 10 0.57 16.10 -12.13
C ALA A 10 1.55 16.50 -11.02
N LYS A 11 1.12 16.49 -9.74
CA LYS A 11 1.94 16.86 -8.58
C LYS A 11 2.63 15.66 -7.92
N SER A 12 2.38 14.42 -8.37
CA SER A 12 2.96 13.22 -7.77
C SER A 12 4.48 13.15 -7.95
N GLY A 13 5.16 12.76 -6.90
CA GLY A 13 6.60 12.54 -6.88
C GLY A 13 7.40 13.77 -7.30
N THR A 14 8.15 13.66 -8.38
CA THR A 14 8.95 14.77 -8.97
C THR A 14 8.17 15.53 -10.05
N ALA A 15 6.85 15.43 -10.10
CA ALA A 15 5.96 16.00 -11.12
C ALA A 15 6.36 15.60 -12.57
N GLY A 16 6.95 14.40 -12.73
CA GLY A 16 7.54 13.97 -14.00
C GLY A 16 6.53 13.57 -15.09
N ILE A 17 5.27 13.29 -14.75
CA ILE A 17 4.25 12.82 -15.72
C ILE A 17 4.03 13.82 -16.87
N SER A 18 4.06 15.12 -16.59
CA SER A 18 3.83 16.18 -17.58
C SER A 18 4.82 16.12 -18.75
N ARG A 19 6.04 15.65 -18.54
CA ARG A 19 7.07 15.51 -19.57
C ARG A 19 6.77 14.39 -20.58
N TYR A 20 6.02 13.37 -20.14
CA TYR A 20 5.73 12.18 -20.94
C TYR A 20 4.28 12.10 -21.38
N LEU A 21 3.46 13.11 -21.07
CA LEU A 21 2.02 13.07 -21.28
C LEU A 21 1.66 12.82 -22.75
N ALA A 22 2.32 13.50 -23.69
CA ALA A 22 2.09 13.33 -25.12
C ALA A 22 2.44 11.89 -25.58
N GLU A 23 3.59 11.34 -25.14
CA GLU A 23 4.01 9.99 -25.50
C GLU A 23 3.09 8.92 -24.90
N ILE A 24 2.59 9.14 -23.69
CA ILE A 24 1.63 8.25 -23.02
C ILE A 24 0.31 8.23 -23.78
N ILE A 25 -0.24 9.41 -24.12
CA ILE A 25 -1.49 9.52 -24.88
C ILE A 25 -1.33 8.89 -26.26
N ASP A 26 -0.22 9.14 -26.97
CA ASP A 26 0.08 8.54 -28.26
C ASP A 26 0.11 6.99 -28.16
N THR A 27 0.70 6.45 -27.08
CA THR A 27 0.70 5.01 -26.81
C THR A 27 -0.70 4.44 -26.72
N PHE A 28 -1.62 5.13 -26.04
CA PHE A 28 -3.01 4.69 -25.90
C PHE A 28 -3.78 4.78 -27.21
N ILE A 29 -3.61 5.87 -27.97
CA ILE A 29 -4.23 6.09 -29.28
C ILE A 29 -3.76 5.01 -30.28
N LYS A 30 -2.46 4.72 -30.34
CA LYS A 30 -1.89 3.65 -31.19
C LYS A 30 -2.38 2.26 -30.79
N SER A 31 -2.82 2.09 -29.55
CA SER A 31 -3.45 0.86 -29.06
C SER A 31 -4.96 0.78 -29.36
N GLY A 32 -5.52 1.73 -30.10
CA GLY A 32 -6.90 1.72 -30.60
C GLY A 32 -7.93 2.35 -29.64
N TYR A 33 -7.50 3.15 -28.68
CA TYR A 33 -8.39 3.82 -27.74
C TYR A 33 -8.68 5.27 -28.13
N TYR A 34 -9.92 5.70 -27.92
CA TYR A 34 -10.25 7.10 -27.73
C TYR A 34 -9.92 7.48 -26.30
N VAL A 35 -9.05 8.49 -26.11
CA VAL A 35 -8.49 8.84 -24.82
C VAL A 35 -9.12 10.13 -24.29
N GLU A 36 -9.68 10.05 -23.11
CA GLU A 36 -10.05 11.20 -22.32
C GLU A 36 -9.08 11.35 -21.15
N ALA A 37 -8.32 12.43 -21.11
CA ALA A 37 -7.32 12.70 -20.10
C ALA A 37 -7.87 13.70 -19.05
N TYR A 38 -7.78 13.31 -17.78
CA TYR A 38 -8.23 14.10 -16.65
C TYR A 38 -7.11 14.32 -15.64
N GLN A 39 -6.76 15.56 -15.39
CA GLN A 39 -5.80 15.92 -14.33
C GLN A 39 -6.53 16.16 -13.01
N THR A 40 -6.15 15.45 -11.96
CA THR A 40 -6.71 15.66 -10.62
C THR A 40 -6.37 17.05 -10.09
N GLN A 41 -7.33 17.70 -9.44
CA GLN A 41 -7.22 19.08 -8.97
C GLN A 41 -7.02 19.15 -7.44
N CYS A 42 -7.54 18.19 -6.70
CA CYS A 42 -7.49 18.13 -5.23
C CYS A 42 -7.44 16.68 -4.74
N ALA A 43 -7.34 16.50 -3.43
CA ALA A 43 -7.47 15.19 -2.79
C ALA A 43 -8.87 14.60 -3.04
N LEU A 44 -8.95 13.29 -3.17
CA LEU A 44 -10.14 12.49 -3.47
C LEU A 44 -10.77 12.74 -4.85
N ASP A 45 -10.13 13.53 -5.71
CA ASP A 45 -10.66 13.84 -7.03
C ASP A 45 -10.60 12.60 -7.95
N ALA A 46 -9.54 11.79 -7.88
CA ALA A 46 -9.47 10.53 -8.61
C ALA A 46 -10.60 9.57 -8.19
N LYS A 47 -10.91 9.46 -6.89
CA LYS A 47 -12.04 8.68 -6.38
C LYS A 47 -13.36 9.17 -6.98
N LYS A 48 -13.59 10.49 -6.99
CA LYS A 48 -14.79 11.10 -7.56
C LYS A 48 -14.93 10.77 -9.05
N GLN A 49 -13.87 10.92 -9.84
CA GLN A 49 -13.89 10.62 -11.27
C GLN A 49 -14.22 9.15 -11.55
N ILE A 50 -13.72 8.22 -10.72
CA ILE A 50 -14.06 6.79 -10.82
C ILE A 50 -15.56 6.59 -10.59
N ILE A 51 -16.10 7.10 -9.50
CA ILE A 51 -17.52 6.90 -9.14
C ILE A 51 -18.46 7.46 -10.22
N GLU A 52 -18.17 8.67 -10.72
CA GLU A 52 -19.05 9.38 -11.64
C GLU A 52 -18.96 8.88 -13.09
N ARG A 53 -17.82 8.32 -13.50
CA ARG A 53 -17.52 8.20 -14.93
C ARG A 53 -16.94 6.86 -15.39
N ALA A 54 -16.36 6.06 -14.50
CA ALA A 54 -15.58 4.91 -14.91
C ALA A 54 -16.38 3.88 -15.73
N ASN A 55 -17.68 3.75 -15.51
CA ASN A 55 -18.59 2.86 -16.25
C ASN A 55 -18.81 3.26 -17.71
N GLN A 56 -18.37 4.45 -18.11
CA GLN A 56 -18.48 4.94 -19.51
C GLN A 56 -17.26 4.56 -20.36
N PHE A 57 -16.26 3.88 -19.76
CA PHE A 57 -14.98 3.57 -20.37
C PHE A 57 -14.66 2.07 -20.29
N ASP A 58 -14.03 1.57 -21.34
CA ASP A 58 -13.57 0.16 -21.41
C ASP A 58 -12.31 -0.09 -20.57
N LEU A 59 -11.54 0.96 -20.30
CA LEU A 59 -10.32 0.91 -19.53
C LEU A 59 -10.12 2.23 -18.78
N VAL A 60 -9.74 2.15 -17.53
CA VAL A 60 -9.24 3.30 -16.77
C VAL A 60 -7.75 3.15 -16.56
N VAL A 61 -6.97 4.18 -16.86
CA VAL A 61 -5.54 4.22 -16.51
C VAL A 61 -5.33 5.35 -15.52
N CYS A 62 -4.69 5.05 -14.38
CA CYS A 62 -4.32 6.08 -13.42
C CYS A 62 -2.80 6.28 -13.39
N SER A 63 -2.36 7.52 -13.21
CA SER A 63 -0.97 7.87 -12.96
C SER A 63 -0.84 8.75 -11.73
N GLY A 64 0.00 8.29 -10.80
CA GLY A 64 0.23 8.96 -9.52
C GLY A 64 1.07 8.12 -8.59
N GLY A 65 1.12 8.50 -7.33
CA GLY A 65 1.68 7.69 -6.25
C GLY A 65 0.67 6.68 -5.68
N ASP A 66 1.05 6.03 -4.60
CA ASP A 66 0.20 5.05 -3.91
C ASP A 66 -1.12 5.67 -3.42
N GLY A 67 -1.13 6.93 -2.98
CA GLY A 67 -2.35 7.66 -2.61
C GLY A 67 -3.33 7.83 -3.78
N THR A 68 -2.84 8.15 -4.99
CA THR A 68 -3.70 8.26 -6.19
C THR A 68 -4.29 6.88 -6.55
N LEU A 69 -3.50 5.81 -6.43
CA LEU A 69 -3.99 4.45 -6.65
C LEU A 69 -5.03 4.07 -5.59
N ASN A 70 -4.83 4.44 -4.33
CA ASN A 70 -5.79 4.23 -3.25
C ASN A 70 -7.12 4.96 -3.53
N GLU A 71 -7.09 6.21 -3.98
CA GLU A 71 -8.29 6.95 -4.38
C GLU A 71 -9.06 6.23 -5.48
N VAL A 72 -8.35 5.71 -6.50
CA VAL A 72 -8.95 4.93 -7.59
C VAL A 72 -9.57 3.64 -7.04
N ALA A 73 -8.85 2.87 -6.23
CA ALA A 73 -9.35 1.64 -5.62
C ALA A 73 -10.58 1.92 -4.74
N SER A 74 -10.52 2.98 -3.92
CA SER A 74 -11.65 3.41 -3.08
C SER A 74 -12.89 3.81 -3.89
N GLY A 75 -12.69 4.39 -5.08
CA GLY A 75 -13.77 4.67 -6.01
C GLY A 75 -14.37 3.40 -6.59
N LEU A 76 -13.54 2.45 -7.00
CA LEU A 76 -13.97 1.15 -7.54
C LEU A 76 -14.80 0.35 -6.53
N MET A 77 -14.47 0.43 -5.24
CA MET A 77 -15.22 -0.26 -4.20
C MET A 77 -16.68 0.19 -4.08
N GLN A 78 -17.04 1.35 -4.63
CA GLN A 78 -18.40 1.87 -4.66
C GLN A 78 -19.16 1.50 -5.94
N LEU A 79 -18.52 0.82 -6.89
CA LEU A 79 -19.14 0.41 -8.15
C LEU A 79 -19.57 -1.06 -8.09
N GLU A 80 -20.73 -1.37 -8.67
CA GLU A 80 -21.17 -2.76 -8.88
C GLU A 80 -20.32 -3.43 -9.97
N GLU A 81 -20.15 -2.75 -11.11
CA GLU A 81 -19.27 -3.18 -12.20
C GLU A 81 -17.97 -2.39 -12.17
N ARG A 82 -16.85 -3.09 -11.99
CA ARG A 82 -15.53 -2.48 -11.82
C ARG A 82 -14.70 -2.64 -13.08
N PRO A 83 -14.32 -1.53 -13.75
CA PRO A 83 -13.47 -1.59 -14.93
C PRO A 83 -12.07 -2.08 -14.57
N VAL A 84 -11.37 -2.60 -15.59
CA VAL A 84 -9.95 -2.94 -15.46
C VAL A 84 -9.14 -1.67 -15.33
N ILE A 85 -8.12 -1.68 -14.45
CA ILE A 85 -7.25 -0.54 -14.19
C ILE A 85 -5.85 -0.77 -14.77
N GLY A 86 -5.34 0.21 -15.51
CA GLY A 86 -3.91 0.36 -15.79
C GLY A 86 -3.27 1.30 -14.78
N TYR A 87 -2.00 1.07 -14.41
CA TYR A 87 -1.30 1.92 -13.47
C TYR A 87 0.06 2.40 -13.99
N ILE A 88 0.31 3.69 -13.92
CA ILE A 88 1.59 4.33 -14.23
C ILE A 88 2.12 4.97 -12.95
N PRO A 89 3.01 4.29 -12.21
CA PRO A 89 3.55 4.80 -10.96
C PRO A 89 4.39 6.05 -11.20
N ALA A 90 3.99 7.16 -10.57
CA ALA A 90 4.63 8.47 -10.66
C ALA A 90 4.99 9.07 -9.29
N GLY A 91 4.69 8.38 -8.20
CA GLY A 91 5.02 8.78 -6.84
C GLY A 91 6.49 8.52 -6.48
N SER A 92 6.84 8.83 -5.24
CA SER A 92 8.21 8.68 -4.73
C SER A 92 8.56 7.23 -4.43
N THR A 93 7.67 6.48 -3.80
CA THR A 93 7.91 5.10 -3.32
C THR A 93 7.26 4.08 -4.26
N ASN A 94 5.96 4.20 -4.52
CA ASN A 94 5.16 3.31 -5.35
C ASN A 94 5.29 1.84 -4.91
N ASP A 95 5.01 1.58 -3.64
CA ASP A 95 5.20 0.26 -3.02
C ASP A 95 4.39 -0.82 -3.73
N PHE A 96 3.12 -0.56 -4.00
CA PHE A 96 2.25 -1.52 -4.68
C PHE A 96 2.72 -1.87 -6.10
N ALA A 97 3.34 -0.92 -6.81
CA ALA A 97 3.79 -1.15 -8.19
C ALA A 97 4.76 -2.33 -8.31
N SER A 98 5.58 -2.57 -7.28
CA SER A 98 6.53 -3.68 -7.27
C SER A 98 5.84 -5.04 -7.22
N SER A 99 4.71 -5.18 -6.54
CA SER A 99 3.94 -6.41 -6.39
C SER A 99 3.34 -6.90 -7.72
N ILE A 100 3.04 -5.97 -8.64
CA ILE A 100 2.57 -6.27 -10.00
C ILE A 100 3.67 -6.12 -11.07
N GLY A 101 4.95 -6.08 -10.66
CA GLY A 101 6.10 -6.09 -11.53
C GLY A 101 6.37 -4.80 -12.30
N LEU A 102 5.73 -3.69 -11.95
CA LEU A 102 5.98 -2.40 -12.57
C LEU A 102 7.29 -1.80 -12.05
N LYS A 103 8.08 -1.23 -12.95
CA LYS A 103 9.37 -0.60 -12.67
C LYS A 103 9.35 0.86 -13.09
N LYS A 104 10.41 1.61 -12.78
CA LYS A 104 10.58 3.00 -13.24
C LYS A 104 10.45 3.08 -14.77
N GLY A 105 9.75 4.10 -15.26
CA GLY A 105 9.57 4.39 -16.68
C GLY A 105 8.09 4.55 -17.05
N MET A 106 7.63 5.81 -17.17
CA MET A 106 6.21 6.14 -17.36
C MET A 106 5.65 5.63 -18.69
N VAL A 107 6.36 5.88 -19.80
CA VAL A 107 5.96 5.41 -21.13
C VAL A 107 5.95 3.88 -21.21
N LYS A 108 6.95 3.23 -20.58
CA LYS A 108 6.99 1.75 -20.50
C LYS A 108 5.79 1.21 -19.72
N ASN A 109 5.40 1.85 -18.63
CA ASN A 109 4.23 1.45 -17.87
C ASN A 109 2.92 1.74 -18.61
N ALA A 110 2.86 2.79 -19.44
CA ALA A 110 1.76 3.01 -20.36
C ALA A 110 1.62 1.85 -21.38
N GLN A 111 2.73 1.37 -21.94
CA GLN A 111 2.75 0.20 -22.81
C GLN A 111 2.30 -1.08 -22.08
N ILE A 112 2.72 -1.24 -20.80
CA ILE A 112 2.27 -2.36 -19.97
C ILE A 112 0.77 -2.26 -19.71
N ALA A 113 0.23 -1.07 -19.43
CA ALA A 113 -1.21 -0.87 -19.25
C ALA A 113 -2.03 -1.30 -20.48
N MET A 114 -1.45 -1.24 -21.68
CA MET A 114 -2.10 -1.72 -22.91
C MET A 114 -1.95 -3.23 -23.15
N ASN A 115 -0.79 -3.80 -22.86
CA ASN A 115 -0.39 -5.13 -23.32
C ASN A 115 0.03 -6.08 -22.20
N GLY A 116 -0.08 -5.67 -20.94
CA GLY A 116 0.34 -6.44 -19.78
C GLY A 116 -0.60 -7.59 -19.42
N ARG A 117 -0.32 -8.22 -18.28
CA ARG A 117 -1.17 -9.26 -17.69
C ARG A 117 -2.15 -8.64 -16.71
N LYS A 118 -3.38 -9.12 -16.70
CA LYS A 118 -4.36 -8.79 -15.67
C LYS A 118 -4.05 -9.56 -14.39
N TYR A 119 -4.03 -8.86 -13.27
CA TYR A 119 -3.96 -9.40 -11.91
C TYR A 119 -5.25 -9.06 -11.20
N LYS A 120 -5.82 -10.03 -10.52
CA LYS A 120 -6.83 -9.77 -9.51
C LYS A 120 -6.11 -9.36 -8.23
N VAL A 121 -6.70 -8.43 -7.50
CA VAL A 121 -6.11 -7.89 -6.29
C VAL A 121 -7.20 -7.70 -5.25
N ASP A 122 -6.89 -8.13 -4.05
CA ASP A 122 -7.71 -7.89 -2.88
C ASP A 122 -7.57 -6.43 -2.44
N VAL A 123 -8.67 -5.83 -2.00
CA VAL A 123 -8.70 -4.47 -1.45
C VAL A 123 -9.18 -4.54 -0.01
N GLY A 124 -8.43 -3.94 0.90
CA GLY A 124 -8.79 -3.92 2.31
C GLY A 124 -9.80 -2.83 2.65
N SER A 125 -10.64 -3.13 3.64
CA SER A 125 -11.41 -2.12 4.36
C SER A 125 -10.77 -1.90 5.73
N PHE A 126 -10.54 -0.65 6.09
CA PHE A 126 -10.12 -0.20 7.40
C PHE A 126 -11.32 0.51 8.03
N ASN A 127 -11.89 -0.07 9.07
CA ASN A 127 -13.21 0.26 9.55
C ASN A 127 -14.24 0.18 8.40
N GLU A 128 -15.29 0.98 8.42
CA GLU A 128 -16.33 0.94 7.38
C GLU A 128 -16.15 2.01 6.29
N ASP A 129 -15.26 2.98 6.51
CA ASP A 129 -15.19 4.22 5.74
C ASP A 129 -13.95 4.35 4.85
N ARG A 130 -12.91 3.55 5.07
CA ARG A 130 -11.66 3.62 4.31
C ARG A 130 -11.28 2.31 3.65
N ASN A 131 -10.65 2.42 2.48
CA ASN A 131 -10.05 1.28 1.80
C ASN A 131 -8.54 1.44 1.74
N PHE A 132 -7.82 0.30 1.60
CA PHE A 132 -6.39 0.28 1.36
C PHE A 132 -6.02 -0.79 0.33
N VAL A 133 -4.93 -0.53 -0.38
CA VAL A 133 -4.46 -1.42 -1.46
C VAL A 133 -3.31 -2.29 -0.99
N TYR A 134 -2.44 -1.77 -0.11
CA TYR A 134 -1.23 -2.51 0.24
C TYR A 134 -0.90 -2.58 1.73
N VAL A 135 -1.22 -1.59 2.57
CA VAL A 135 -0.83 -1.64 3.98
C VAL A 135 -1.69 -0.81 4.92
N VAL A 136 -1.96 -1.39 6.09
CA VAL A 136 -2.37 -0.66 7.31
C VAL A 136 -1.34 -0.94 8.39
N ALA A 137 -0.90 0.08 9.12
CA ALA A 137 0.10 -0.08 10.17
C ALA A 137 -0.09 0.91 11.32
N PHE A 138 0.49 0.57 12.48
CA PHE A 138 0.57 1.46 13.65
C PHE A 138 1.94 1.35 14.34
N GLY A 139 2.26 2.34 15.16
CA GLY A 139 3.44 2.35 16.04
C GLY A 139 4.72 2.77 15.33
N LEU A 140 5.83 2.10 15.62
CA LEU A 140 7.16 2.44 15.09
C LEU A 140 7.13 2.51 13.56
N PHE A 141 7.82 3.47 12.98
CA PHE A 141 7.87 3.78 11.54
C PHE A 141 6.64 4.51 10.98
N THR A 142 5.49 4.57 11.66
CA THR A 142 4.34 5.34 11.18
C THR A 142 4.52 6.83 11.48
N GLU A 143 4.98 7.20 12.68
CA GLU A 143 5.28 8.58 13.05
C GLU A 143 6.47 9.16 12.28
N VAL A 144 7.49 8.35 12.02
CA VAL A 144 8.69 8.73 11.26
C VAL A 144 8.39 9.02 9.79
N SER A 145 7.34 8.43 9.21
CA SER A 145 6.91 8.70 7.84
C SER A 145 6.49 10.16 7.62
N TYR A 146 5.98 10.83 8.66
CA TYR A 146 5.53 12.22 8.58
C TYR A 146 6.61 13.26 8.89
N SER A 147 7.62 12.91 9.68
CA SER A 147 8.60 13.88 10.23
C SER A 147 9.99 13.82 9.59
N THR A 148 10.35 12.77 8.88
CA THR A 148 11.71 12.59 8.36
C THR A 148 11.82 13.01 6.89
N PRO A 149 12.69 13.99 6.53
CA PRO A 149 12.93 14.37 5.15
C PRO A 149 13.41 13.16 4.32
N GLN A 150 12.81 12.97 3.14
CA GLN A 150 13.10 11.87 2.19
C GLN A 150 14.59 11.74 1.84
N LYS A 151 15.36 12.84 1.97
CA LYS A 151 16.82 12.86 1.76
C LYS A 151 17.58 12.00 2.78
N LEU A 152 17.08 11.89 4.02
CA LEU A 152 17.72 11.07 5.06
C LEU A 152 17.50 9.57 4.81
N LYS A 153 16.33 9.19 4.30
CA LYS A 153 15.99 7.79 3.94
C LYS A 153 16.90 7.25 2.82
N ASN A 154 17.39 8.11 1.93
CA ASN A 154 18.24 7.74 0.80
C ASN A 154 19.74 7.76 1.11
N ALA A 155 20.16 8.48 2.17
CA ALA A 155 21.59 8.67 2.50
C ALA A 155 22.12 7.61 3.47
N ILE A 156 21.27 7.01 4.28
CA ILE A 156 21.64 6.02 5.28
C ILE A 156 21.06 4.69 4.82
N GLY A 157 21.90 3.72 4.45
CA GLY A 157 21.45 2.41 4.00
C GLY A 157 20.46 1.75 4.98
N HIS A 158 19.56 0.89 4.47
CA HIS A 158 18.44 0.27 5.21
C HIS A 158 18.81 -0.30 6.60
N GLN A 159 20.00 -0.89 6.73
CA GLN A 159 20.49 -1.45 8.01
C GLN A 159 20.82 -0.37 9.04
N ALA A 160 21.38 0.75 8.62
CA ALA A 160 21.70 1.85 9.51
C ALA A 160 20.44 2.58 10.03
N TYR A 161 19.38 2.64 9.24
CA TYR A 161 18.10 3.20 9.66
C TYR A 161 17.42 2.38 10.77
N VAL A 162 17.45 1.05 10.65
CA VAL A 162 16.95 0.14 11.69
C VAL A 162 17.79 0.30 12.97
N VAL A 163 19.12 0.42 12.85
CA VAL A 163 20.04 0.63 13.99
C VAL A 163 19.83 1.99 14.63
N GLU A 164 19.54 3.05 13.88
CA GLU A 164 19.28 4.39 14.42
C GLU A 164 17.91 4.46 15.12
N ALA A 165 16.88 3.83 14.55
CA ALA A 165 15.58 3.64 15.21
C ALA A 165 15.73 2.85 16.52
N ILE A 166 16.64 1.88 16.55
CA ILE A 166 17.01 1.08 17.73
C ILE A 166 17.65 1.95 18.83
N LYS A 167 18.51 2.91 18.49
CA LYS A 167 19.13 3.81 19.47
C LYS A 167 18.14 4.79 20.12
N SER A 168 17.01 5.03 19.46
CA SER A 168 15.94 5.92 19.96
C SER A 168 15.01 5.24 20.97
N LEU A 169 15.30 4.04 21.42
CA LEU A 169 14.45 3.13 22.19
C LEU A 169 13.89 3.56 23.52
N PRO A 170 14.55 4.40 24.33
CA PRO A 170 13.93 4.80 25.60
C PRO A 170 12.59 5.53 25.40
N SER A 171 12.30 5.98 24.18
CA SER A 171 11.09 6.74 23.82
C SER A 171 10.10 5.99 22.92
N ILE A 172 10.32 4.71 22.57
CA ILE A 172 9.37 3.98 21.74
C ILE A 172 8.08 3.74 22.51
N LYS A 173 7.01 4.40 22.07
CA LYS A 173 5.67 4.17 22.58
C LYS A 173 5.24 2.74 22.27
N SER A 174 4.71 2.04 23.26
CA SER A 174 4.03 0.76 23.08
C SER A 174 2.57 0.91 23.42
N TYR A 175 1.75 0.07 22.81
CA TYR A 175 0.32 0.07 22.98
C TYR A 175 -0.11 -1.31 23.46
N ARG A 176 -0.92 -1.39 24.52
CA ARG A 176 -1.60 -2.61 24.94
C ARG A 176 -2.77 -2.84 23.99
N ILE A 177 -2.68 -3.88 23.14
CA ILE A 177 -3.68 -4.17 22.13
C ILE A 177 -4.08 -5.63 22.19
N ARG A 178 -5.39 -5.88 22.17
CA ARG A 178 -5.99 -7.18 21.97
C ARG A 178 -6.42 -7.32 20.52
N PHE A 179 -5.87 -8.32 19.84
CA PHE A 179 -6.23 -8.70 18.47
C PHE A 179 -7.09 -9.95 18.47
N GLU A 180 -8.16 -9.93 17.67
CA GLU A 180 -9.06 -11.06 17.44
C GLU A 180 -9.07 -11.40 15.94
N TYR A 181 -8.77 -12.66 15.60
CA TYR A 181 -8.76 -13.16 14.23
C TYR A 181 -9.00 -14.68 14.21
N ASP A 182 -9.80 -15.16 13.28
CA ASP A 182 -10.03 -16.60 13.03
C ASP A 182 -10.29 -17.45 14.31
N GLY A 183 -11.00 -16.88 15.29
CA GLY A 183 -11.26 -17.49 16.59
C GLY A 183 -10.10 -17.45 17.58
N ASN A 184 -8.96 -16.88 17.20
CA ASN A 184 -7.80 -16.69 18.07
C ASN A 184 -7.80 -15.30 18.70
N ILE A 185 -7.14 -15.20 19.85
CA ILE A 185 -6.92 -13.94 20.56
C ILE A 185 -5.42 -13.81 20.87
N ILE A 186 -4.86 -12.65 20.54
CA ILE A 186 -3.50 -12.25 20.94
C ILE A 186 -3.63 -10.94 21.71
N GLU A 187 -3.07 -10.89 22.91
CA GLU A 187 -3.04 -9.66 23.72
C GLU A 187 -1.66 -9.46 24.31
N ASP A 188 -1.01 -8.35 23.95
CA ASP A 188 0.34 -8.02 24.42
C ASP A 188 0.59 -6.51 24.29
N ASP A 189 1.78 -6.04 24.73
CA ASP A 189 2.29 -4.72 24.47
C ASP A 189 3.05 -4.70 23.14
N PHE A 190 2.57 -3.93 22.18
CA PHE A 190 3.14 -3.85 20.83
C PHE A 190 3.79 -2.50 20.57
N ILE A 191 4.94 -2.52 19.92
CA ILE A 191 5.61 -1.31 19.41
C ILE A 191 5.32 -1.05 17.95
N TYR A 192 4.87 -2.07 17.22
CA TYR A 192 4.56 -2.03 15.80
C TYR A 192 3.57 -3.11 15.40
N GLY A 193 2.68 -2.79 14.48
CA GLY A 193 1.81 -3.74 13.83
C GLY A 193 1.55 -3.35 12.39
N MET A 194 1.45 -4.35 11.52
CA MET A 194 1.21 -4.18 10.09
C MET A 194 0.29 -5.29 9.56
N VAL A 195 -0.68 -4.89 8.75
CA VAL A 195 -1.54 -5.76 7.94
C VAL A 195 -1.31 -5.37 6.48
N SER A 196 -0.87 -6.29 5.64
CA SER A 196 -0.38 -5.96 4.31
C SER A 196 -0.78 -6.97 3.24
N ASN A 197 -0.95 -6.46 2.00
CA ASN A 197 -1.11 -7.22 0.76
C ASN A 197 -0.05 -6.76 -0.26
N SER A 198 1.22 -6.69 0.11
CA SER A 198 2.29 -6.21 -0.77
C SER A 198 3.65 -6.77 -0.38
N ASP A 199 4.49 -7.07 -1.36
CA ASP A 199 5.89 -7.48 -1.17
C ASP A 199 6.79 -6.38 -0.61
N SER A 200 6.33 -5.12 -0.60
CA SER A 200 7.08 -3.94 -0.20
C SER A 200 6.21 -2.98 0.60
N VAL A 201 6.74 -2.47 1.69
CA VAL A 201 6.09 -1.45 2.52
C VAL A 201 7.13 -0.40 2.91
N GLY A 202 6.85 0.89 2.61
CA GLY A 202 7.78 1.99 2.87
C GLY A 202 9.10 1.89 2.09
N GLY A 203 9.12 1.17 0.95
CA GLY A 203 10.32 0.86 0.18
C GLY A 203 11.14 -0.32 0.74
N PHE A 204 10.69 -0.94 1.83
CA PHE A 204 11.35 -2.11 2.43
C PHE A 204 10.78 -3.41 1.87
N LYS A 205 11.61 -4.19 1.21
CA LYS A 205 11.30 -5.57 0.83
C LYS A 205 11.76 -6.50 1.95
N GLY A 206 10.92 -7.50 2.28
CA GLY A 206 11.29 -8.51 3.25
C GLY A 206 10.81 -8.22 4.69
N LEU A 207 10.03 -7.17 4.95
CA LEU A 207 9.30 -7.03 6.23
C LEU A 207 8.16 -8.05 6.35
N ILE A 208 7.78 -8.69 5.26
CA ILE A 208 6.69 -9.65 5.18
C ILE A 208 7.26 -11.06 5.08
N SER A 209 6.67 -12.01 5.79
CA SER A 209 7.07 -13.42 5.76
C SER A 209 6.42 -14.14 4.60
N GLY A 210 7.22 -14.71 3.70
CA GLY A 210 6.74 -15.52 2.58
C GLY A 210 6.45 -14.74 1.30
N ASP A 211 5.93 -15.43 0.29
CA ASP A 211 5.47 -14.84 -0.96
C ASP A 211 4.06 -14.29 -0.76
N VAL A 212 3.86 -13.01 -1.01
CA VAL A 212 2.53 -12.37 -0.96
C VAL A 212 1.72 -12.80 -2.18
N ILE A 213 0.51 -13.27 -1.94
CA ILE A 213 -0.46 -13.61 -2.98
C ILE A 213 -1.55 -12.55 -2.95
N LEU A 214 -1.66 -11.78 -4.03
CA LEU A 214 -2.50 -10.58 -4.07
C LEU A 214 -4.01 -10.85 -4.14
N ASP A 215 -4.41 -12.10 -4.40
CA ASP A 215 -5.79 -12.49 -4.75
C ASP A 215 -6.28 -13.76 -4.03
N ASP A 216 -5.71 -14.09 -2.86
CA ASP A 216 -6.09 -15.29 -2.11
C ASP A 216 -7.05 -15.03 -0.93
N GLY A 217 -7.49 -13.79 -0.77
CA GLY A 217 -8.42 -13.40 0.28
C GLY A 217 -7.79 -13.25 1.67
N LEU A 218 -6.46 -13.26 1.78
CA LEU A 218 -5.75 -13.17 3.05
C LEU A 218 -4.76 -12.00 3.05
N TYR A 219 -4.51 -11.47 4.23
CA TYR A 219 -3.45 -10.49 4.51
C TYR A 219 -2.37 -11.11 5.36
N GLU A 220 -1.13 -10.71 5.13
CA GLU A 220 -0.01 -10.94 6.00
C GLU A 220 -0.07 -9.97 7.19
N VAL A 221 -0.13 -10.52 8.40
CA VAL A 221 -0.09 -9.77 9.65
C VAL A 221 1.28 -9.94 10.30
N THR A 222 1.89 -8.84 10.69
CA THR A 222 3.13 -8.83 11.49
C THR A 222 2.92 -7.90 12.68
N LEU A 223 3.04 -8.45 13.90
CA LEU A 223 2.94 -7.69 15.15
C LEU A 223 4.24 -7.87 15.93
N VAL A 224 4.83 -6.77 16.36
CA VAL A 224 6.12 -6.75 17.09
C VAL A 224 5.89 -6.34 18.52
N LYS A 225 6.23 -7.23 19.45
CA LYS A 225 6.13 -6.98 20.89
C LYS A 225 7.10 -5.90 21.36
N LYS A 226 6.77 -5.30 22.48
CA LYS A 226 7.66 -4.42 23.23
C LYS A 226 8.88 -5.19 23.74
N PRO A 227 10.11 -4.84 23.34
CA PRO A 227 11.30 -5.44 23.91
C PRO A 227 11.51 -4.96 25.36
N LYS A 228 11.95 -5.86 26.23
CA LYS A 228 12.29 -5.58 27.63
C LYS A 228 13.78 -5.26 27.83
N SER A 229 14.60 -5.53 26.81
CA SER A 229 16.05 -5.32 26.87
C SER A 229 16.62 -4.96 25.50
N LEU A 230 17.84 -4.40 25.45
CA LEU A 230 18.59 -4.15 24.23
C LEU A 230 18.90 -5.44 23.45
N SER A 231 19.09 -6.56 24.16
CA SER A 231 19.31 -7.87 23.52
C SER A 231 18.06 -8.33 22.76
N GLU A 232 16.88 -8.24 23.40
CA GLU A 232 15.62 -8.60 22.73
C GLU A 232 15.36 -7.76 21.49
N LEU A 233 15.69 -6.48 21.57
CA LEU A 233 15.56 -5.58 20.44
C LEU A 233 16.50 -5.91 19.29
N THR A 234 17.75 -6.27 19.61
CA THR A 234 18.70 -6.74 18.59
C THR A 234 18.17 -8.01 17.91
N ASN A 235 17.57 -8.93 18.69
CA ASN A 235 16.94 -10.15 18.17
C ASN A 235 15.73 -9.82 17.27
N ILE A 236 14.89 -8.86 17.66
CA ILE A 236 13.78 -8.38 16.83
C ILE A 236 14.30 -7.82 15.50
N ALA A 237 15.30 -6.95 15.54
CA ALA A 237 15.89 -6.35 14.35
C ALA A 237 16.48 -7.41 13.39
N GLN A 238 17.20 -8.38 13.94
CA GLN A 238 17.75 -9.50 13.16
C GLN A 238 16.62 -10.36 12.55
N ALA A 239 15.57 -10.65 13.32
CA ALA A 239 14.43 -11.42 12.84
C ALA A 239 13.67 -10.68 11.73
N LEU A 240 13.46 -9.36 11.83
CA LEU A 240 12.81 -8.55 10.79
C LEU A 240 13.65 -8.47 9.50
N LEU A 241 14.98 -8.51 9.60
CA LEU A 241 15.89 -8.50 8.44
C LEU A 241 16.10 -9.90 7.84
N SER A 242 15.77 -10.96 8.58
CA SER A 242 15.92 -12.34 8.11
C SER A 242 14.72 -12.78 7.26
N LYS A 243 14.94 -13.72 6.33
CA LYS A 243 13.85 -14.35 5.57
C LYS A 243 12.99 -15.27 6.46
N ASN A 244 13.54 -15.74 7.57
CA ASN A 244 12.84 -16.62 8.51
C ASN A 244 12.51 -15.82 9.79
N LYS A 245 11.31 -15.28 9.85
CA LYS A 245 10.83 -14.41 10.93
C LYS A 245 10.32 -15.17 12.17
N LYS A 246 10.77 -16.39 12.40
CA LYS A 246 10.47 -17.12 13.63
C LYS A 246 11.19 -16.45 14.80
N SER A 247 10.45 -15.72 15.60
CA SER A 247 10.91 -15.03 16.80
C SER A 247 9.78 -15.02 17.82
N GLU A 248 10.08 -15.23 19.09
CA GLU A 248 9.11 -15.11 20.17
C GLU A 248 8.58 -13.67 20.38
N TYR A 249 9.26 -12.70 19.76
CA TYR A 249 8.91 -11.27 19.83
C TYR A 249 8.04 -10.83 18.64
N ILE A 250 7.80 -11.69 17.66
CA ILE A 250 7.07 -11.36 16.45
C ILE A 250 5.96 -12.38 16.23
N TYR A 251 4.72 -11.90 16.23
CA TYR A 251 3.60 -12.68 15.69
C TYR A 251 3.54 -12.47 14.18
N SER A 252 3.49 -13.54 13.43
CA SER A 252 3.32 -13.51 11.96
C SER A 252 2.32 -14.59 11.56
N PHE A 253 1.22 -14.17 10.94
CA PHE A 253 0.13 -15.04 10.52
C PHE A 253 -0.61 -14.41 9.34
N ARG A 254 -1.59 -15.15 8.80
CA ARG A 254 -2.44 -14.69 7.70
C ARG A 254 -3.90 -14.78 8.14
N THR A 255 -4.71 -13.80 7.73
CA THR A 255 -6.14 -13.77 8.01
C THR A 255 -6.90 -12.91 7.01
N SER A 256 -8.17 -13.19 6.81
CA SER A 256 -9.08 -12.35 6.02
C SER A 256 -9.72 -11.24 6.83
N LYS A 257 -9.70 -11.34 8.17
CA LYS A 257 -10.32 -10.36 9.06
C LYS A 257 -9.58 -10.31 10.39
N ILE A 258 -9.28 -9.10 10.85
CA ILE A 258 -8.69 -8.87 12.16
C ILE A 258 -9.38 -7.68 12.85
N LYS A 259 -9.61 -7.80 14.14
CA LYS A 259 -10.07 -6.72 15.01
C LYS A 259 -8.98 -6.39 16.02
N ALA A 260 -8.80 -5.12 16.30
CA ALA A 260 -7.87 -4.60 17.30
C ALA A 260 -8.64 -3.76 18.32
N TYR A 261 -8.37 -3.99 19.59
CA TYR A 261 -8.96 -3.25 20.72
C TYR A 261 -7.86 -2.73 21.62
N SER A 262 -7.90 -1.45 21.99
CA SER A 262 -6.97 -0.81 22.90
C SER A 262 -7.71 0.13 23.87
N GLU A 263 -7.22 0.26 25.11
CA GLU A 263 -7.76 1.22 26.08
C GLU A 263 -7.41 2.66 25.71
N GLU A 264 -6.27 2.88 25.05
CA GLU A 264 -5.85 4.19 24.55
C GLU A 264 -6.04 4.32 23.03
N GLU A 265 -6.07 5.55 22.56
CA GLU A 265 -6.09 5.81 21.12
C GLU A 265 -4.75 5.46 20.48
N VAL A 266 -4.80 4.63 19.44
CA VAL A 266 -3.66 4.22 18.62
C VAL A 266 -3.74 4.94 17.28
N VAL A 267 -2.66 5.62 16.91
CA VAL A 267 -2.57 6.29 15.59
C VAL A 267 -2.22 5.25 14.54
N TRP A 268 -3.05 5.19 13.50
CA TRP A 268 -2.89 4.27 12.37
C TRP A 268 -2.49 5.00 11.10
N THR A 269 -1.84 4.28 10.22
CA THR A 269 -1.59 4.70 8.84
C THR A 269 -2.27 3.74 7.88
N VAL A 270 -2.79 4.26 6.78
CA VAL A 270 -3.50 3.52 5.74
C VAL A 270 -2.88 3.93 4.41
N ASP A 271 -2.23 2.99 3.72
CA ASP A 271 -1.45 3.22 2.49
C ASP A 271 -0.47 4.42 2.60
N GLY A 272 0.16 4.56 3.79
CA GLY A 272 1.13 5.63 4.07
C GLY A 272 0.53 6.99 4.40
N GLU A 273 -0.79 7.12 4.47
CA GLU A 273 -1.50 8.34 4.88
C GLU A 273 -2.05 8.21 6.30
N CYS A 274 -2.40 9.34 6.94
CA CYS A 274 -2.98 9.33 8.28
C CYS A 274 -4.31 8.58 8.30
N GLY A 275 -4.38 7.47 9.02
CA GLY A 275 -5.57 6.66 9.23
C GLY A 275 -6.45 7.14 10.38
N GLY A 276 -5.96 8.10 11.19
CA GLY A 276 -6.62 8.57 12.40
C GLY A 276 -6.18 7.83 13.65
N ALA A 277 -6.72 8.26 14.80
CA ALA A 277 -6.48 7.65 16.10
C ALA A 277 -7.75 6.88 16.53
N HIS A 278 -7.60 5.61 16.85
CA HIS A 278 -8.72 4.72 17.13
C HIS A 278 -8.43 3.81 18.34
N ARG A 279 -9.45 3.51 19.13
CA ARG A 279 -9.40 2.48 20.19
C ARG A 279 -9.88 1.13 19.69
N GLU A 280 -10.70 1.12 18.67
CA GLU A 280 -11.19 -0.08 18.00
C GLU A 280 -10.97 0.06 16.49
N VAL A 281 -10.40 -1.00 15.89
CA VAL A 281 -10.16 -1.08 14.45
C VAL A 281 -10.61 -2.44 13.95
N THR A 282 -11.34 -2.45 12.85
CA THR A 282 -11.68 -3.66 12.10
C THR A 282 -11.06 -3.56 10.70
N ILE A 283 -10.28 -4.58 10.34
CA ILE A 283 -9.68 -4.71 9.01
C ILE A 283 -10.26 -5.96 8.35
N VAL A 284 -10.77 -5.80 7.13
CA VAL A 284 -11.42 -6.88 6.37
C VAL A 284 -10.85 -6.95 4.97
N ASN A 285 -10.56 -8.14 4.50
CA ASN A 285 -10.18 -8.40 3.11
C ASN A 285 -11.44 -8.47 2.23
N ASN A 286 -11.45 -7.75 1.12
CA ASN A 286 -12.44 -7.86 0.06
C ASN A 286 -11.76 -8.58 -1.12
N PRO A 287 -11.97 -9.88 -1.27
CA PRO A 287 -11.19 -10.68 -2.21
C PRO A 287 -11.52 -10.32 -3.67
N ASN A 288 -10.48 -10.29 -4.50
CA ASN A 288 -10.59 -10.04 -5.94
C ASN A 288 -11.30 -8.72 -6.30
N ALA A 289 -11.26 -7.74 -5.42
CA ALA A 289 -12.04 -6.51 -5.53
C ALA A 289 -11.58 -5.57 -6.66
N MET A 290 -10.35 -5.69 -7.13
CA MET A 290 -9.81 -4.88 -8.22
C MET A 290 -9.12 -5.77 -9.26
N THR A 291 -9.27 -5.42 -10.55
CA THR A 291 -8.46 -6.02 -11.62
C THR A 291 -7.51 -4.97 -12.18
N ILE A 292 -6.20 -5.21 -12.06
CA ILE A 292 -5.17 -4.28 -12.49
C ILE A 292 -4.21 -4.91 -13.51
N ILE A 293 -3.74 -4.11 -14.46
CA ILE A 293 -2.77 -4.56 -15.47
C ILE A 293 -1.36 -4.30 -14.95
N GLY A 294 -0.56 -5.35 -14.85
CA GLY A 294 0.84 -5.32 -14.46
C GLY A 294 1.76 -5.96 -15.49
N ALA A 295 3.05 -6.00 -15.17
CA ALA A 295 4.03 -6.65 -16.03
C ALA A 295 3.84 -8.18 -16.01
N LYS A 296 4.17 -8.85 -17.12
CA LYS A 296 4.24 -10.31 -17.14
C LYS A 296 5.37 -10.75 -16.20
N LYS A 297 5.09 -11.64 -15.25
CA LYS A 297 6.17 -12.32 -14.51
C LYS A 297 6.99 -13.12 -15.51
N LYS A 298 8.32 -12.93 -15.49
CA LYS A 298 9.24 -13.74 -16.31
C LYS A 298 9.28 -15.16 -15.78
#